data_b121542b2c4a74f49da6f49834437549
#
_entry.id   b121542b2c4a74f49da6f49834437549
#
_cell.length_a   1.000
_cell.length_b   1.000
_cell.length_c   1.000
_cell.angle_alpha   90.00
_cell.angle_beta   90.00
_cell.angle_gamma   90.00
#
_symmetry.space_group_name_H-M   'P 1'
#
loop_
_entity.id
_entity.type
_entity.pdbx_description
1 polymer ?
#
loop_
_entity_poly.entity_id
_entity_poly.type
_entity_poly.pdbx_seq_one_letter_code
_entity_poly.pdbx_strand_id
1 'polypeptide(L)'
;MTRQGHVSRKVLNESSVVTATRAGIGLALGGGFARGFAHLGVLQVLEQNRIPVTHIAGTSVGSILGAAYASGAPLERIIETCRTLRFRDIARWRVSRLGLASNHRLENLIERVFDSRHFEDLRIPLAVVATDLTSGEPVVFTQGNLVDAIRASCAFPGLFEPVQIGTRCLADGCLVAPVPTRAARDLGAAAVIGISVGMQDGHRGAPTNIFQVVSRAVNAAQKHQLEIWERDADLVLRPDVQSLAWDDFDRADEAIAAGAAATLSALPRIEKMLKQKQDEEQNLQTRLEAEDQGYLWLAEALR
;
A
#
# COMPACT_ATOMS: atom_id res chain seq x y z
N MET A 1 65.30 8.43 -13.03
CA MET A 1 64.13 9.32 -13.12
C MET A 1 62.93 8.54 -12.64
N THR A 2 62.66 8.65 -11.36
CA THR A 2 61.62 7.96 -10.61
C THR A 2 60.34 8.83 -10.57
N ARG A 3 59.24 8.34 -11.12
CA ARG A 3 57.90 8.97 -10.98
C ARG A 3 57.20 8.33 -9.77
N GLN A 4 57.07 9.15 -8.73
CA GLN A 4 56.19 8.88 -7.60
C GLN A 4 54.71 9.01 -8.01
N GLY A 5 53.97 7.93 -7.89
CA GLY A 5 52.50 7.92 -8.04
C GLY A 5 51.85 8.43 -6.75
N HIS A 6 51.13 9.55 -6.88
CA HIS A 6 50.27 10.07 -5.83
C HIS A 6 48.99 9.25 -5.77
N VAL A 7 48.80 8.47 -4.72
CA VAL A 7 47.54 7.80 -4.40
C VAL A 7 46.69 8.80 -3.64
N SER A 8 45.69 9.36 -4.32
CA SER A 8 44.69 10.23 -3.73
C SER A 8 43.78 9.42 -2.82
N ARG A 9 43.89 9.62 -1.52
CA ARG A 9 42.94 9.11 -0.50
C ARG A 9 41.64 9.85 -0.65
N LYS A 10 40.64 9.18 -1.26
CA LYS A 10 39.24 9.62 -1.28
C LYS A 10 38.71 9.43 0.13
N VAL A 11 38.58 10.53 0.86
CA VAL A 11 37.91 10.60 2.16
C VAL A 11 36.45 10.32 1.90
N LEU A 12 36.00 9.16 2.32
CA LEU A 12 34.57 8.83 2.39
C LEU A 12 33.96 9.71 3.49
N ASN A 13 33.19 10.67 3.07
CA ASN A 13 32.42 11.52 3.96
C ASN A 13 31.16 10.75 4.38
N GLU A 14 31.29 9.91 5.41
CA GLU A 14 30.18 9.21 6.06
C GLU A 14 29.56 10.15 7.11
N SER A 15 28.66 10.99 6.67
CA SER A 15 27.64 11.57 7.55
C SER A 15 26.25 11.33 6.96
N SER A 16 25.89 10.07 6.75
CA SER A 16 24.49 9.68 6.78
C SER A 16 24.08 9.61 8.25
N VAL A 17 23.57 10.73 8.75
CA VAL A 17 22.79 10.75 9.98
C VAL A 17 21.62 9.79 9.77
N VAL A 18 21.74 8.58 10.31
CA VAL A 18 20.62 7.67 10.48
C VAL A 18 19.68 8.37 11.46
N THR A 19 18.76 9.15 10.94
CA THR A 19 17.60 9.59 11.69
C THR A 19 16.91 8.32 12.16
N ALA A 20 16.99 8.05 13.47
CA ALA A 20 16.28 6.96 14.11
C ALA A 20 14.80 7.10 13.70
N THR A 21 14.38 6.31 12.73
CA THR A 21 12.97 6.23 12.29
C THR A 21 12.23 5.62 13.45
N ARG A 22 11.39 6.43 14.10
CA ARG A 22 10.52 6.00 15.19
C ARG A 22 9.82 4.73 14.75
N ALA A 23 9.96 3.64 15.50
CA ALA A 23 9.30 2.38 15.18
C ALA A 23 7.81 2.62 14.90
N GLY A 24 7.37 2.27 13.71
CA GLY A 24 6.01 2.50 13.23
C GLY A 24 5.54 1.30 12.42
N ILE A 25 4.31 1.38 11.95
CA ILE A 25 3.70 0.31 11.18
C ILE A 25 3.73 0.59 9.69
N GLY A 26 3.93 -0.46 8.90
CA GLY A 26 3.60 -0.50 7.49
C GLY A 26 2.15 -0.96 7.29
N LEU A 27 1.42 -0.28 6.43
CA LEU A 27 0.07 -0.67 6.05
C LEU A 27 0.09 -1.30 4.65
N ALA A 28 -0.52 -2.48 4.51
CA ALA A 28 -0.80 -3.08 3.23
C ALA A 28 -2.31 -2.97 2.95
N LEU A 29 -2.69 -2.01 2.10
CA LEU A 29 -4.07 -1.66 1.77
C LEU A 29 -4.54 -2.47 0.56
N GLY A 30 -5.44 -3.42 0.79
CA GLY A 30 -5.94 -4.30 -0.27
C GLY A 30 -6.90 -3.63 -1.24
N GLY A 31 -7.11 -4.28 -2.39
CA GLY A 31 -8.13 -3.91 -3.37
C GLY A 31 -9.54 -4.25 -2.91
N GLY A 32 -10.58 -3.57 -3.46
CA GLY A 32 -11.97 -3.85 -3.07
C GLY A 32 -13.01 -2.87 -3.58
N PHE A 33 -12.69 -1.99 -4.52
CA PHE A 33 -13.59 -0.93 -5.02
C PHE A 33 -14.16 -0.08 -3.86
N ALA A 34 -15.49 0.18 -3.83
CA ALA A 34 -16.13 0.99 -2.79
C ALA A 34 -15.92 0.45 -1.36
N ARG A 35 -15.78 -0.87 -1.19
CA ARG A 35 -15.46 -1.49 0.11
C ARG A 35 -14.14 -0.98 0.69
N GLY A 36 -13.21 -0.54 -0.17
CA GLY A 36 -11.94 0.03 0.23
C GLY A 36 -12.04 1.30 1.08
N PHE A 37 -13.19 1.96 1.11
CA PHE A 37 -13.38 3.08 2.05
C PHE A 37 -13.22 2.68 3.52
N ALA A 38 -13.27 1.39 3.83
CA ALA A 38 -12.93 0.87 5.15
C ALA A 38 -11.47 1.20 5.56
N HIS A 39 -10.54 1.35 4.60
CA HIS A 39 -9.18 1.78 4.90
C HIS A 39 -9.14 3.14 5.60
N LEU A 40 -10.07 4.04 5.28
CA LEU A 40 -10.17 5.35 5.93
C LEU A 40 -10.53 5.24 7.41
N GLY A 41 -11.42 4.31 7.75
CA GLY A 41 -11.76 4.02 9.15
C GLY A 41 -10.56 3.42 9.92
N VAL A 42 -9.76 2.60 9.27
CA VAL A 42 -8.49 2.11 9.84
C VAL A 42 -7.56 3.27 10.13
N LEU A 43 -7.31 4.15 9.14
CA LEU A 43 -6.45 5.32 9.29
C LEU A 43 -6.94 6.27 10.40
N GLN A 44 -8.26 6.51 10.49
CA GLN A 44 -8.84 7.33 11.56
C GLN A 44 -8.49 6.83 12.96
N VAL A 45 -8.68 5.54 13.20
CA VAL A 45 -8.38 4.96 14.52
C VAL A 45 -6.89 5.00 14.82
N LEU A 46 -6.03 4.74 13.83
CA LEU A 46 -4.58 4.83 14.00
C LEU A 46 -4.14 6.26 14.36
N GLU A 47 -4.65 7.29 13.65
CA GLU A 47 -4.35 8.70 13.97
C GLU A 47 -4.84 9.11 15.36
N GLN A 48 -6.11 8.78 15.69
CA GLN A 48 -6.71 9.09 17.00
C GLN A 48 -5.91 8.50 18.17
N ASN A 49 -5.29 7.32 17.93
CA ASN A 49 -4.44 6.65 18.92
C ASN A 49 -2.94 6.95 18.76
N ARG A 50 -2.58 7.90 17.89
CA ARG A 50 -1.20 8.34 17.64
C ARG A 50 -0.25 7.20 17.25
N ILE A 51 -0.77 6.22 16.53
CA ILE A 51 -0.01 5.11 16.00
C ILE A 51 0.65 5.55 14.68
N PRO A 52 1.99 5.62 14.61
CA PRO A 52 2.67 6.13 13.43
C PRO A 52 2.61 5.12 12.28
N VAL A 53 2.14 5.59 11.11
CA VAL A 53 2.24 4.87 9.84
C VAL A 53 3.49 5.34 9.12
N THR A 54 4.45 4.45 8.90
CA THR A 54 5.77 4.77 8.34
C THR A 54 5.96 4.31 6.91
N HIS A 55 5.22 3.30 6.46
CA HIS A 55 5.27 2.75 5.11
C HIS A 55 3.87 2.35 4.66
N ILE A 56 3.58 2.48 3.39
CA ILE A 56 2.30 2.05 2.82
C ILE A 56 2.55 1.25 1.56
N ALA A 57 1.84 0.14 1.40
CA ALA A 57 1.70 -0.54 0.14
C ALA A 57 0.22 -0.62 -0.24
N GLY A 58 -0.12 -0.35 -1.49
CA GLY A 58 -1.51 -0.31 -1.94
C GLY A 58 -1.75 -1.09 -3.23
N THR A 59 -2.90 -1.75 -3.29
CA THR A 59 -3.41 -2.39 -4.50
C THR A 59 -4.78 -1.80 -4.83
N SER A 60 -5.01 -1.43 -6.10
CA SER A 60 -6.29 -0.90 -6.58
C SER A 60 -6.76 0.31 -5.73
N VAL A 61 -7.98 0.31 -5.19
CA VAL A 61 -8.45 1.37 -4.28
C VAL A 61 -7.49 1.62 -3.12
N GLY A 62 -6.81 0.59 -2.63
CA GLY A 62 -5.79 0.74 -1.60
C GLY A 62 -4.61 1.59 -2.05
N SER A 63 -4.26 1.57 -3.35
CA SER A 63 -3.22 2.44 -3.91
C SER A 63 -3.66 3.90 -3.96
N ILE A 64 -4.93 4.17 -4.27
CA ILE A 64 -5.50 5.54 -4.30
C ILE A 64 -5.50 6.14 -2.90
N LEU A 65 -6.08 5.43 -1.94
CA LEU A 65 -6.20 5.91 -0.56
C LEU A 65 -4.85 5.97 0.16
N GLY A 66 -3.98 4.99 -0.13
CA GLY A 66 -2.60 4.99 0.36
C GLY A 66 -1.80 6.18 -0.14
N ALA A 67 -1.90 6.51 -1.43
CA ALA A 67 -1.26 7.67 -2.02
C ALA A 67 -1.80 8.99 -1.45
N ALA A 68 -3.12 9.11 -1.32
CA ALA A 68 -3.76 10.27 -0.72
C ALA A 68 -3.25 10.52 0.71
N TYR A 69 -3.19 9.48 1.51
CA TYR A 69 -2.67 9.57 2.88
C TYR A 69 -1.16 9.84 2.91
N ALA A 70 -0.39 9.13 2.08
CA ALA A 70 1.06 9.29 1.98
C ALA A 70 1.49 10.69 1.51
N SER A 71 0.68 11.38 0.72
CA SER A 71 0.92 12.76 0.29
C SER A 71 0.84 13.76 1.45
N GLY A 72 0.22 13.36 2.58
CA GLY A 72 -0.07 14.22 3.73
C GLY A 72 -1.34 15.04 3.56
N ALA A 73 -2.23 14.65 2.64
CA ALA A 73 -3.57 15.23 2.57
C ALA A 73 -4.32 14.97 3.90
N PRO A 74 -5.04 15.96 4.45
CA PRO A 74 -5.82 15.76 5.66
C PRO A 74 -6.83 14.63 5.49
N LEU A 75 -6.90 13.74 6.47
CA LEU A 75 -7.75 12.54 6.38
C LEU A 75 -9.23 12.90 6.21
N GLU A 76 -9.68 14.00 6.84
CA GLU A 76 -11.03 14.52 6.69
C GLU A 76 -11.35 14.91 5.24
N ARG A 77 -10.38 15.51 4.52
CA ARG A 77 -10.53 15.86 3.09
C ARG A 77 -10.67 14.60 2.22
N ILE A 78 -9.89 13.57 2.53
CA ILE A 78 -9.96 12.28 1.81
C ILE A 78 -11.33 11.64 2.02
N ILE A 79 -11.82 11.61 3.27
CA ILE A 79 -13.14 11.07 3.65
C ILE A 79 -14.26 11.85 2.95
N GLU A 80 -14.22 13.16 2.98
CA GLU A 80 -15.22 14.02 2.34
C GLU A 80 -15.30 13.76 0.83
N THR A 81 -14.14 13.64 0.19
CA THR A 81 -14.07 13.29 -1.24
C THR A 81 -14.70 11.92 -1.50
N CYS A 82 -14.41 10.92 -0.68
CA CYS A 82 -14.97 9.57 -0.84
C CYS A 82 -16.48 9.51 -0.64
N ARG A 83 -17.05 10.30 0.29
CA ARG A 83 -18.50 10.41 0.50
C ARG A 83 -19.25 10.92 -0.72
N THR A 84 -18.61 11.80 -1.49
CA THR A 84 -19.22 12.40 -2.70
C THR A 84 -18.87 11.65 -3.97
N LEU A 85 -17.93 10.70 -3.90
CA LEU A 85 -17.46 9.94 -5.06
C LEU A 85 -18.56 9.06 -5.63
N ARG A 86 -18.58 8.96 -6.97
CA ARG A 86 -19.47 8.05 -7.71
C ARG A 86 -18.64 7.29 -8.75
N PHE A 87 -19.09 6.14 -9.15
CA PHE A 87 -18.40 5.33 -10.18
C PHE A 87 -18.08 6.13 -11.46
N ARG A 88 -18.99 7.02 -11.90
CA ARG A 88 -18.78 7.91 -13.05
C ARG A 88 -17.61 8.88 -12.92
N ASP A 89 -17.15 9.14 -11.70
CA ASP A 89 -16.03 10.07 -11.45
C ASP A 89 -14.68 9.40 -11.67
N ILE A 90 -14.64 8.06 -11.61
CA ILE A 90 -13.42 7.25 -11.82
C ILE A 90 -13.41 6.54 -13.17
N ALA A 91 -14.58 6.29 -13.75
CA ALA A 91 -14.75 5.51 -14.97
C ALA A 91 -15.43 6.33 -16.08
N ARG A 92 -14.93 6.17 -17.31
CA ARG A 92 -15.61 6.64 -18.52
C ARG A 92 -15.96 5.43 -19.37
N TRP A 93 -17.24 5.17 -19.56
CA TRP A 93 -17.68 4.11 -20.44
C TRP A 93 -17.10 4.29 -21.84
N ARG A 94 -16.38 3.31 -22.29
CA ARG A 94 -15.79 3.22 -23.62
C ARG A 94 -15.61 1.75 -23.96
N VAL A 95 -16.56 1.20 -24.67
CA VAL A 95 -16.49 -0.20 -25.11
C VAL A 95 -15.36 -0.34 -26.13
N SER A 96 -14.38 -1.17 -25.79
CA SER A 96 -13.25 -1.53 -26.66
C SER A 96 -13.07 -3.06 -26.65
N ARG A 97 -12.12 -3.55 -27.42
CA ARG A 97 -11.74 -4.96 -27.41
C ARG A 97 -11.05 -5.39 -26.09
N LEU A 98 -10.55 -4.43 -25.28
CA LEU A 98 -9.72 -4.66 -24.10
C LEU A 98 -10.44 -4.36 -22.79
N GLY A 99 -11.58 -3.66 -22.84
CA GLY A 99 -12.32 -3.27 -21.64
C GLY A 99 -13.61 -2.52 -21.95
N LEU A 100 -14.46 -2.36 -20.93
CA LEU A 100 -15.74 -1.67 -21.03
C LEU A 100 -15.64 -0.19 -20.69
N ALA A 101 -14.58 0.20 -19.98
CA ALA A 101 -14.36 1.57 -19.53
C ALA A 101 -12.87 1.92 -19.53
N SER A 102 -12.60 3.23 -19.60
CA SER A 102 -11.28 3.80 -19.34
C SER A 102 -11.22 4.41 -17.94
N ASN A 103 -10.11 4.25 -17.26
CA ASN A 103 -9.85 4.81 -15.93
C ASN A 103 -9.07 6.14 -15.96
N HIS A 104 -8.96 6.82 -17.10
CA HIS A 104 -8.30 8.13 -17.21
C HIS A 104 -8.88 9.20 -16.26
N ARG A 105 -10.14 9.06 -15.85
CA ARG A 105 -10.75 9.97 -14.88
C ARG A 105 -10.15 9.89 -13.50
N LEU A 106 -9.40 8.83 -13.17
CA LEU A 106 -8.64 8.76 -11.92
C LEU A 106 -7.62 9.89 -11.77
N GLU A 107 -7.06 10.41 -12.89
CA GLU A 107 -6.18 11.58 -12.85
C GLU A 107 -6.86 12.78 -12.21
N ASN A 108 -8.08 13.09 -12.65
CA ASN A 108 -8.87 14.20 -12.11
C ASN A 108 -9.26 13.99 -10.63
N LEU A 109 -9.48 12.74 -10.23
CA LEU A 109 -9.75 12.39 -8.83
C LEU A 109 -8.51 12.63 -7.98
N ILE A 110 -7.36 12.14 -8.44
CA ILE A 110 -6.07 12.32 -7.77
C ILE A 110 -5.78 13.80 -7.56
N GLU A 111 -5.90 14.62 -8.59
CA GLU A 111 -5.68 16.08 -8.54
C GLU A 111 -6.62 16.80 -7.56
N ARG A 112 -7.84 16.29 -7.34
CA ARG A 112 -8.76 16.87 -6.35
C ARG A 112 -8.41 16.53 -4.91
N VAL A 113 -7.79 15.36 -4.68
CA VAL A 113 -7.48 14.86 -3.34
C VAL A 113 -6.12 15.36 -2.87
N PHE A 114 -5.10 15.27 -3.73
CA PHE A 114 -3.71 15.63 -3.42
C PHE A 114 -2.96 16.07 -4.67
N ASP A 115 -1.90 16.88 -4.47
CA ASP A 115 -1.17 17.51 -5.58
C ASP A 115 0.07 16.72 -6.04
N SER A 116 0.42 15.61 -5.35
CA SER A 116 1.62 14.82 -5.67
C SER A 116 1.43 14.00 -6.94
N ARG A 117 2.34 14.17 -7.91
CA ARG A 117 2.33 13.41 -9.16
C ARG A 117 3.40 12.34 -9.25
N HIS A 118 4.39 12.39 -8.35
CA HIS A 118 5.50 11.46 -8.28
C HIS A 118 5.59 10.83 -6.88
N PHE A 119 6.16 9.63 -6.81
CA PHE A 119 6.40 8.95 -5.52
C PHE A 119 7.33 9.76 -4.62
N GLU A 120 8.28 10.48 -5.21
CA GLU A 120 9.28 11.31 -4.54
C GLU A 120 8.68 12.51 -3.80
N ASP A 121 7.45 12.92 -4.15
CA ASP A 121 6.71 14.02 -3.52
C ASP A 121 5.98 13.57 -2.24
N LEU A 122 5.94 12.26 -1.97
CA LEU A 122 5.17 11.71 -0.85
C LEU A 122 5.91 11.85 0.48
N ARG A 123 5.15 12.10 1.56
CA ARG A 123 5.69 12.19 2.93
C ARG A 123 5.96 10.83 3.56
N ILE A 124 5.22 9.81 3.13
CA ILE A 124 5.37 8.43 3.58
C ILE A 124 5.75 7.58 2.36
N PRO A 125 6.81 6.76 2.45
CA PRO A 125 7.15 5.80 1.41
C PRO A 125 5.96 4.94 1.00
N LEU A 126 5.70 4.87 -0.30
CA LEU A 126 4.57 4.14 -0.89
C LEU A 126 5.05 3.13 -1.92
N ALA A 127 4.46 1.93 -1.90
CA ALA A 127 4.51 0.98 -2.99
C ALA A 127 3.11 0.82 -3.61
N VAL A 128 3.02 0.88 -4.92
CA VAL A 128 1.80 0.59 -5.69
C VAL A 128 2.02 -0.68 -6.48
N VAL A 129 1.12 -1.66 -6.34
CA VAL A 129 1.25 -2.96 -7.00
C VAL A 129 0.27 -3.09 -8.16
N ALA A 130 0.79 -3.46 -9.32
CA ALA A 130 0.04 -3.85 -10.51
C ALA A 130 0.45 -5.26 -10.96
N THR A 131 -0.25 -5.82 -11.93
CA THR A 131 0.02 -7.13 -12.53
C THR A 131 0.47 -6.96 -13.97
N ASP A 132 1.61 -7.53 -14.35
CA ASP A 132 2.02 -7.63 -15.76
C ASP A 132 1.26 -8.78 -16.42
N LEU A 133 0.40 -8.46 -17.39
CA LEU A 133 -0.40 -9.46 -18.09
C LEU A 133 0.41 -10.39 -19.00
N THR A 134 1.66 -10.04 -19.31
CA THR A 134 2.53 -10.86 -20.15
C THR A 134 3.24 -11.95 -19.35
N SER A 135 3.78 -11.60 -18.18
CA SER A 135 4.48 -12.54 -17.31
C SER A 135 3.60 -13.17 -16.24
N GLY A 136 2.49 -12.52 -15.87
CA GLY A 136 1.68 -12.89 -14.71
C GLY A 136 2.28 -12.46 -13.37
N GLU A 137 3.38 -11.72 -13.36
CA GLU A 137 4.12 -11.35 -12.17
C GLU A 137 3.68 -9.98 -11.60
N PRO A 138 3.87 -9.74 -10.29
CA PRO A 138 3.65 -8.43 -9.70
C PRO A 138 4.67 -7.40 -10.21
N VAL A 139 4.20 -6.20 -10.48
CA VAL A 139 5.01 -5.02 -10.74
C VAL A 139 4.81 -4.05 -9.59
N VAL A 140 5.87 -3.80 -8.82
CA VAL A 140 5.86 -2.91 -7.66
C VAL A 140 6.49 -1.58 -8.06
N PHE A 141 5.72 -0.51 -7.98
CA PHE A 141 6.15 0.87 -8.24
C PHE A 141 6.44 1.57 -6.91
N THR A 142 7.63 2.14 -6.78
CA THR A 142 8.06 2.91 -5.60
C THR A 142 8.69 4.25 -5.99
N GLN A 143 8.77 4.54 -7.29
CA GLN A 143 9.37 5.75 -7.84
C GLN A 143 8.74 6.16 -9.17
N GLY A 144 8.95 7.41 -9.59
CA GLY A 144 8.48 7.95 -10.87
C GLY A 144 7.01 8.38 -10.85
N ASN A 145 6.29 8.19 -11.96
CA ASN A 145 4.92 8.68 -12.12
C ASN A 145 3.91 7.90 -11.26
N LEU A 146 3.40 8.55 -10.21
CA LEU A 146 2.44 7.98 -9.27
C LEU A 146 1.07 7.75 -9.91
N VAL A 147 0.64 8.66 -10.77
CA VAL A 147 -0.69 8.60 -11.41
C VAL A 147 -0.79 7.39 -12.33
N ASP A 148 0.24 7.16 -13.15
CA ASP A 148 0.27 5.99 -14.05
C ASP A 148 0.32 4.68 -13.28
N ALA A 149 1.09 4.61 -12.19
CA ALA A 149 1.15 3.44 -11.31
C ALA A 149 -0.22 3.13 -10.68
N ILE A 150 -0.92 4.15 -10.15
CA ILE A 150 -2.27 3.99 -9.58
C ILE A 150 -3.26 3.54 -10.66
N ARG A 151 -3.22 4.15 -11.85
CA ARG A 151 -4.08 3.75 -12.96
C ARG A 151 -3.87 2.29 -13.37
N ALA A 152 -2.61 1.84 -13.43
CA ALA A 152 -2.28 0.45 -13.71
C ALA A 152 -2.81 -0.48 -12.60
N SER A 153 -2.58 -0.12 -11.34
CA SER A 153 -3.06 -0.86 -10.17
C SER A 153 -4.58 -0.95 -10.09
N CYS A 154 -5.31 0.00 -10.71
CA CYS A 154 -6.78 0.06 -10.73
C CYS A 154 -7.39 -0.47 -12.05
N ALA A 155 -6.60 -1.04 -12.95
CA ALA A 155 -7.09 -1.54 -14.24
C ALA A 155 -7.68 -2.95 -14.10
N PHE A 156 -8.85 -3.06 -13.42
CA PHE A 156 -9.50 -4.34 -13.16
C PHE A 156 -9.95 -5.02 -14.47
N PRO A 157 -9.54 -6.29 -14.71
CA PRO A 157 -9.81 -6.99 -15.95
C PRO A 157 -11.31 -7.11 -16.28
N GLY A 158 -11.65 -6.90 -17.54
CA GLY A 158 -13.04 -6.94 -18.03
C GLY A 158 -13.84 -5.66 -17.77
N LEU A 159 -13.41 -4.82 -16.81
CA LEU A 159 -14.00 -3.51 -16.56
C LEU A 159 -13.17 -2.41 -17.22
N PHE A 160 -11.90 -2.29 -16.86
CA PHE A 160 -11.00 -1.28 -17.38
C PHE A 160 -10.04 -1.84 -18.42
N GLU A 161 -9.68 -0.98 -19.38
CA GLU A 161 -8.59 -1.28 -20.31
C GLU A 161 -7.27 -1.41 -19.54
N PRO A 162 -6.38 -2.37 -19.88
CA PRO A 162 -5.04 -2.43 -19.34
C PRO A 162 -4.26 -1.16 -19.61
N VAL A 163 -3.32 -0.82 -18.73
CA VAL A 163 -2.47 0.38 -18.84
C VAL A 163 -1.12 -0.02 -19.39
N GLN A 164 -0.70 0.66 -20.46
CA GLN A 164 0.63 0.46 -21.04
C GLN A 164 1.63 1.39 -20.36
N ILE A 165 2.66 0.84 -19.73
CA ILE A 165 3.79 1.59 -19.17
C ILE A 165 5.09 1.01 -19.73
N GLY A 166 5.76 1.76 -20.59
CA GLY A 166 6.89 1.28 -21.36
C GLY A 166 6.49 0.08 -22.24
N THR A 167 7.17 -1.04 -22.08
CA THR A 167 6.86 -2.29 -22.82
C THR A 167 5.87 -3.21 -22.10
N ARG A 168 5.42 -2.85 -20.90
CA ARG A 168 4.55 -3.69 -20.05
C ARG A 168 3.08 -3.36 -20.25
N CYS A 169 2.25 -4.39 -20.34
CA CYS A 169 0.80 -4.31 -20.36
C CYS A 169 0.27 -4.67 -18.98
N LEU A 170 -0.23 -3.69 -18.24
CA LEU A 170 -0.51 -3.80 -16.81
C LEU A 170 -2.00 -3.81 -16.52
N ALA A 171 -2.39 -4.65 -15.57
CA ALA A 171 -3.73 -4.74 -15.00
C ALA A 171 -3.69 -4.60 -13.47
N ASP A 172 -4.87 -4.63 -12.86
CA ASP A 172 -5.05 -4.49 -11.41
C ASP A 172 -4.17 -5.48 -10.63
N GLY A 173 -3.50 -4.95 -9.62
CA GLY A 173 -2.63 -5.74 -8.75
C GLY A 173 -3.35 -6.82 -7.93
N CYS A 174 -4.67 -6.73 -7.82
CA CYS A 174 -5.47 -7.72 -7.09
C CYS A 174 -5.36 -9.15 -7.65
N LEU A 175 -4.89 -9.33 -8.90
CA LEU A 175 -4.67 -10.65 -9.50
C LEU A 175 -3.53 -11.42 -8.81
N VAL A 176 -2.49 -10.71 -8.36
CA VAL A 176 -1.25 -11.31 -7.81
C VAL A 176 -0.95 -10.91 -6.37
N ALA A 177 -1.42 -9.72 -5.93
CA ALA A 177 -1.21 -9.18 -4.60
C ALA A 177 -2.49 -8.49 -4.10
N PRO A 178 -3.54 -9.24 -3.76
CA PRO A 178 -4.82 -8.66 -3.30
C PRO A 178 -4.65 -7.81 -2.05
N VAL A 179 -3.72 -8.16 -1.17
CA VAL A 179 -3.21 -7.34 -0.05
C VAL A 179 -1.70 -7.34 -0.15
N PRO A 180 -1.05 -6.20 -0.45
CA PRO A 180 0.36 -6.14 -0.83
C PRO A 180 1.31 -6.14 0.39
N THR A 181 1.18 -7.12 1.29
CA THR A 181 1.97 -7.23 2.54
C THR A 181 3.46 -7.38 2.26
N ARG A 182 3.81 -8.18 1.24
CA ARG A 182 5.21 -8.35 0.81
C ARG A 182 5.81 -7.02 0.36
N ALA A 183 5.09 -6.23 -0.44
CA ALA A 183 5.57 -4.93 -0.89
C ALA A 183 5.79 -3.95 0.28
N ALA A 184 4.94 -4.00 1.33
CA ALA A 184 5.14 -3.22 2.54
C ALA A 184 6.41 -3.65 3.30
N ARG A 185 6.71 -4.95 3.37
CA ARG A 185 7.98 -5.46 3.93
C ARG A 185 9.19 -4.99 3.15
N ASP A 186 9.13 -5.12 1.84
CA ASP A 186 10.24 -4.77 0.95
C ASP A 186 10.53 -3.26 0.94
N LEU A 187 9.55 -2.41 1.30
CA LEU A 187 9.76 -0.98 1.59
C LEU A 187 10.54 -0.72 2.89
N GLY A 188 10.70 -1.72 3.75
CA GLY A 188 11.43 -1.59 5.02
C GLY A 188 10.54 -1.51 6.26
N ALA A 189 9.24 -1.79 6.17
CA ALA A 189 8.35 -1.78 7.32
C ALA A 189 8.74 -2.86 8.35
N ALA A 190 9.04 -2.45 9.59
CA ALA A 190 9.42 -3.36 10.67
C ALA A 190 8.23 -4.22 11.14
N ALA A 191 7.02 -3.66 11.13
CA ALA A 191 5.77 -4.35 11.41
C ALA A 191 4.77 -4.06 10.29
N VAL A 192 4.04 -5.07 9.80
CA VAL A 192 3.07 -4.93 8.69
C VAL A 192 1.68 -5.34 9.14
N ILE A 193 0.73 -4.42 8.95
CA ILE A 193 -0.70 -4.71 9.10
C ILE A 193 -1.32 -4.81 7.70
N GLY A 194 -1.79 -6.00 7.35
CA GLY A 194 -2.56 -6.22 6.14
C GLY A 194 -4.04 -5.89 6.35
N ILE A 195 -4.65 -5.08 5.50
CA ILE A 195 -6.07 -4.76 5.55
C ILE A 195 -6.76 -5.40 4.34
N SER A 196 -7.55 -6.44 4.60
CA SER A 196 -8.31 -7.17 3.59
C SER A 196 -9.76 -6.68 3.60
N VAL A 197 -10.13 -5.93 2.57
CA VAL A 197 -11.51 -5.52 2.27
C VAL A 197 -12.05 -6.31 1.07
N GLY A 198 -11.27 -7.31 0.68
CA GLY A 198 -11.49 -8.10 -0.51
C GLY A 198 -12.83 -8.79 -0.55
N MET A 199 -13.07 -9.35 -1.67
CA MET A 199 -14.30 -9.89 -2.16
C MET A 199 -14.71 -11.12 -1.34
N GLN A 200 -15.40 -10.86 -0.22
CA GLN A 200 -16.14 -11.90 0.47
C GLN A 200 -17.41 -12.14 -0.34
N ASP A 201 -17.68 -13.40 -0.70
CA ASP A 201 -18.82 -13.79 -1.53
C ASP A 201 -20.15 -13.58 -0.82
N GLY A 202 -20.62 -12.32 -0.74
CA GLY A 202 -22.01 -12.01 -0.36
C GLY A 202 -23.01 -12.33 -1.47
N HIS A 203 -22.54 -12.61 -2.66
CA HIS A 203 -23.41 -12.88 -3.81
C HIS A 203 -23.89 -14.34 -3.82
N ARG A 204 -25.10 -14.54 -3.33
CA ARG A 204 -25.82 -15.82 -3.47
C ARG A 204 -26.40 -15.91 -4.89
N GLY A 205 -26.19 -17.05 -5.59
CA GLY A 205 -26.72 -17.33 -6.93
C GLY A 205 -25.65 -17.31 -8.04
N ALA A 206 -26.05 -17.68 -9.27
CA ALA A 206 -25.18 -17.70 -10.43
C ALA A 206 -24.83 -16.29 -10.91
N PRO A 207 -23.64 -16.06 -11.54
CA PRO A 207 -23.30 -14.77 -12.14
C PRO A 207 -24.29 -14.46 -13.30
N THR A 208 -24.71 -13.20 -13.40
CA THR A 208 -25.71 -12.75 -14.39
C THR A 208 -25.11 -11.91 -15.52
N ASN A 209 -23.84 -11.53 -15.42
CA ASN A 209 -23.13 -10.78 -16.45
C ASN A 209 -21.63 -11.10 -16.45
N ILE A 210 -20.95 -10.72 -17.52
CA ILE A 210 -19.52 -11.01 -17.72
C ILE A 210 -18.64 -10.44 -16.61
N PHE A 211 -18.95 -9.25 -16.09
CA PHE A 211 -18.19 -8.65 -14.99
C PHE A 211 -18.26 -9.51 -13.72
N GLN A 212 -19.46 -10.02 -13.38
CA GLN A 212 -19.62 -10.94 -12.25
C GLN A 212 -18.86 -12.26 -12.47
N VAL A 213 -18.82 -12.78 -13.70
CA VAL A 213 -18.03 -13.98 -14.02
C VAL A 213 -16.55 -13.71 -13.76
N VAL A 214 -15.99 -12.64 -14.31
CA VAL A 214 -14.57 -12.29 -14.14
C VAL A 214 -14.25 -12.01 -12.66
N SER A 215 -15.07 -11.22 -11.96
CA SER A 215 -14.87 -10.91 -10.55
C SER A 215 -14.86 -12.18 -9.69
N ARG A 216 -15.79 -13.10 -9.91
CA ARG A 216 -15.85 -14.36 -9.16
C ARG A 216 -14.69 -15.30 -9.47
N ALA A 217 -14.23 -15.31 -10.73
CA ALA A 217 -13.05 -16.09 -11.10
C ALA A 217 -11.79 -15.55 -10.40
N VAL A 218 -11.61 -14.24 -10.38
CA VAL A 218 -10.52 -13.59 -9.63
C VAL A 218 -10.63 -13.91 -8.13
N ASN A 219 -11.82 -13.80 -7.54
CA ASN A 219 -12.05 -14.12 -6.13
C ASN A 219 -11.71 -15.57 -5.79
N ALA A 220 -12.14 -16.49 -6.66
CA ALA A 220 -11.84 -17.91 -6.47
C ALA A 220 -10.32 -18.16 -6.49
N ALA A 221 -9.59 -17.53 -7.40
CA ALA A 221 -8.13 -17.62 -7.44
C ALA A 221 -7.48 -17.01 -6.19
N GLN A 222 -7.95 -15.84 -5.73
CA GLN A 222 -7.43 -15.17 -4.54
C GLN A 222 -7.63 -15.98 -3.25
N LYS A 223 -8.72 -16.75 -3.14
CA LYS A 223 -8.92 -17.64 -1.98
C LYS A 223 -7.80 -18.64 -1.77
N HIS A 224 -7.18 -19.10 -2.86
CA HIS A 224 -6.04 -20.00 -2.81
C HIS A 224 -4.71 -19.29 -2.51
N GLN A 225 -4.68 -17.96 -2.55
CA GLN A 225 -3.50 -17.13 -2.27
C GLN A 225 -3.51 -16.53 -0.86
N LEU A 226 -4.56 -16.73 -0.07
CA LEU A 226 -4.70 -16.10 1.26
C LEU A 226 -3.49 -16.36 2.15
N GLU A 227 -3.04 -17.61 2.24
CA GLU A 227 -1.89 -17.98 3.08
C GLU A 227 -0.58 -17.31 2.64
N ILE A 228 -0.47 -16.94 1.36
CA ILE A 228 0.78 -16.39 0.79
C ILE A 228 1.01 -14.98 1.33
N TRP A 229 0.02 -14.09 1.17
CA TRP A 229 0.18 -12.71 1.61
C TRP A 229 0.03 -12.54 3.13
N GLU A 230 -0.69 -13.45 3.81
CA GLU A 230 -0.84 -13.42 5.27
C GLU A 230 0.47 -13.73 6.00
N ARG A 231 1.36 -14.52 5.41
CA ARG A 231 2.69 -14.83 5.99
C ARG A 231 3.57 -13.60 6.17
N ASP A 232 3.41 -12.61 5.29
CA ASP A 232 4.19 -11.36 5.34
C ASP A 232 3.55 -10.29 6.25
N ALA A 233 2.38 -10.57 6.84
CA ALA A 233 1.71 -9.68 7.78
C ALA A 233 1.94 -10.12 9.24
N ASP A 234 2.22 -9.16 10.13
CA ASP A 234 2.23 -9.42 11.59
C ASP A 234 0.80 -9.43 12.16
N LEU A 235 -0.11 -8.68 11.51
CA LEU A 235 -1.51 -8.60 11.86
C LEU A 235 -2.36 -8.43 10.59
N VAL A 236 -3.52 -9.10 10.56
CA VAL A 236 -4.51 -8.91 9.48
C VAL A 236 -5.79 -8.33 10.07
N LEU A 237 -6.22 -7.21 9.51
CA LEU A 237 -7.55 -6.61 9.76
C LEU A 237 -8.50 -7.02 8.65
N ARG A 238 -9.71 -7.45 9.04
CA ARG A 238 -10.79 -7.80 8.11
C ARG A 238 -12.04 -7.03 8.49
N PRO A 239 -12.19 -5.76 8.01
CA PRO A 239 -13.42 -5.02 8.18
C PRO A 239 -14.63 -5.80 7.67
N ASP A 240 -15.74 -5.77 8.39
CA ASP A 240 -16.98 -6.43 7.97
C ASP A 240 -17.71 -5.57 6.94
N VAL A 241 -17.34 -5.78 5.68
CA VAL A 241 -17.93 -5.08 4.51
C VAL A 241 -18.73 -6.04 3.62
N GLN A 242 -19.15 -7.19 4.16
CA GLN A 242 -19.87 -8.23 3.37
C GLN A 242 -21.22 -7.77 2.85
N SER A 243 -21.91 -6.87 3.56
CA SER A 243 -23.19 -6.29 3.16
C SER A 243 -23.08 -5.27 2.02
N LEU A 244 -21.85 -4.81 1.70
CA LEU A 244 -21.61 -3.81 0.68
C LEU A 244 -21.34 -4.44 -0.67
N ALA A 245 -22.00 -3.95 -1.73
CA ALA A 245 -21.63 -4.28 -3.09
C ALA A 245 -20.32 -3.57 -3.48
N TRP A 246 -19.70 -4.02 -4.57
CA TRP A 246 -18.44 -3.45 -5.05
C TRP A 246 -18.59 -1.99 -5.51
N ASP A 247 -19.80 -1.55 -5.90
CA ASP A 247 -20.15 -0.24 -6.44
C ASP A 247 -21.03 0.61 -5.50
N ASP A 248 -21.18 0.21 -4.25
CA ASP A 248 -21.91 0.95 -3.20
C ASP A 248 -21.13 2.19 -2.72
N PHE A 249 -20.79 3.09 -3.65
CA PHE A 249 -20.06 4.33 -3.34
C PHE A 249 -20.85 5.29 -2.45
N ASP A 250 -22.16 5.18 -2.40
CA ASP A 250 -23.05 5.98 -1.55
C ASP A 250 -23.11 5.49 -0.10
N ARG A 251 -22.57 4.31 0.19
CA ARG A 251 -22.48 3.73 1.53
C ARG A 251 -21.07 3.86 2.14
N ALA A 252 -20.35 4.93 1.78
CA ALA A 252 -18.98 5.17 2.26
C ALA A 252 -18.87 5.16 3.79
N ASP A 253 -19.82 5.77 4.50
CA ASP A 253 -19.79 5.84 5.98
C ASP A 253 -19.90 4.46 6.63
N GLU A 254 -20.64 3.52 6.04
CA GLU A 254 -20.73 2.16 6.55
C GLU A 254 -19.40 1.41 6.39
N ALA A 255 -18.74 1.57 5.24
CA ALA A 255 -17.42 0.99 5.05
C ALA A 255 -16.39 1.58 6.03
N ILE A 256 -16.38 2.90 6.19
CA ILE A 256 -15.50 3.61 7.14
C ILE A 256 -15.74 3.11 8.57
N ALA A 257 -17.00 3.00 8.98
CA ALA A 257 -17.36 2.48 10.31
C ALA A 257 -16.89 1.05 10.53
N ALA A 258 -17.00 0.17 9.51
CA ALA A 258 -16.50 -1.20 9.57
C ALA A 258 -14.97 -1.25 9.73
N GLY A 259 -14.24 -0.37 9.02
CA GLY A 259 -12.79 -0.24 9.17
C GLY A 259 -12.38 0.21 10.57
N ALA A 260 -13.07 1.23 11.09
CA ALA A 260 -12.84 1.73 12.44
C ALA A 260 -13.11 0.65 13.50
N ALA A 261 -14.24 -0.06 13.40
CA ALA A 261 -14.58 -1.13 14.33
C ALA A 261 -13.55 -2.27 14.36
N ALA A 262 -13.09 -2.71 13.17
CA ALA A 262 -12.06 -3.74 13.07
C ALA A 262 -10.75 -3.30 13.72
N THR A 263 -10.37 -2.03 13.56
CA THR A 263 -9.13 -1.49 14.12
C THR A 263 -9.22 -1.31 15.62
N LEU A 264 -10.34 -0.76 16.14
CA LEU A 264 -10.58 -0.64 17.58
C LEU A 264 -10.51 -1.99 18.30
N SER A 265 -11.12 -3.02 17.70
CA SER A 265 -11.05 -4.39 18.25
C SER A 265 -9.62 -4.94 18.29
N ALA A 266 -8.77 -4.55 17.34
CA ALA A 266 -7.39 -5.01 17.24
C ALA A 266 -6.39 -4.11 17.99
N LEU A 267 -6.81 -2.94 18.48
CA LEU A 267 -5.94 -1.90 19.03
C LEU A 267 -4.96 -2.42 20.10
N PRO A 268 -5.38 -3.25 21.08
CA PRO A 268 -4.44 -3.78 22.09
C PRO A 268 -3.34 -4.64 21.47
N ARG A 269 -3.65 -5.35 20.37
CA ARG A 269 -2.67 -6.18 19.64
C ARG A 269 -1.70 -5.30 18.85
N ILE A 270 -2.19 -4.22 18.25
CA ILE A 270 -1.37 -3.24 17.52
C ILE A 270 -0.38 -2.57 18.47
N GLU A 271 -0.84 -2.10 19.62
CA GLU A 271 0.00 -1.46 20.64
C GLU A 271 1.08 -2.42 21.18
N LYS A 272 0.70 -3.66 21.47
CA LYS A 272 1.65 -4.69 21.90
C LYS A 272 2.71 -4.97 20.84
N MET A 273 2.31 -5.10 19.58
CA MET A 273 3.20 -5.34 18.45
C MET A 273 4.20 -4.18 18.28
N LEU A 274 3.72 -2.94 18.35
CA LEU A 274 4.58 -1.76 18.29
C LEU A 274 5.60 -1.72 19.40
N LYS A 275 5.17 -1.97 20.63
CA LYS A 275 6.07 -2.01 21.80
C LYS A 275 7.16 -3.04 21.60
N GLN A 276 6.81 -4.25 21.16
CA GLN A 276 7.80 -5.30 20.88
C GLN A 276 8.83 -4.86 19.84
N LYS A 277 8.38 -4.21 18.76
CA LYS A 277 9.29 -3.71 17.71
C LYS A 277 10.19 -2.58 18.20
N GLN A 278 9.69 -1.68 19.05
CA GLN A 278 10.48 -0.63 19.68
C GLN A 278 11.56 -1.22 20.61
N ASP A 279 11.19 -2.23 21.40
CA ASP A 279 12.13 -2.90 22.29
C ASP A 279 13.21 -3.66 21.49
N GLU A 280 12.85 -4.32 20.38
CA GLU A 280 13.80 -4.99 19.47
C GLU A 280 14.78 -3.98 18.84
N GLU A 281 14.30 -2.84 18.35
CA GLU A 281 15.10 -1.80 17.73
C GLU A 281 16.07 -1.16 18.75
N GLN A 282 15.59 -0.86 19.95
CA GLN A 282 16.41 -0.30 21.02
C GLN A 282 17.51 -1.27 21.47
N ASN A 283 17.19 -2.55 21.59
CA ASN A 283 18.17 -3.58 21.93
C ASN A 283 19.23 -3.74 20.84
N LEU A 284 18.85 -3.67 19.55
CA LEU A 284 19.79 -3.72 18.44
C LEU A 284 20.72 -2.51 18.44
N GLN A 285 20.18 -1.32 18.65
CA GLN A 285 20.96 -0.09 18.71
C GLN A 285 21.97 -0.12 19.85
N THR A 286 21.57 -0.57 21.05
CA THR A 286 22.45 -0.72 22.21
C THR A 286 23.62 -1.70 21.93
N ARG A 287 23.34 -2.79 21.19
CA ARG A 287 24.39 -3.75 20.80
C ARG A 287 25.39 -3.16 19.82
N LEU A 288 24.91 -2.43 18.81
CA LEU A 288 25.78 -1.77 17.82
C LEU A 288 26.67 -0.71 18.47
N GLU A 289 26.12 0.09 19.39
CA GLU A 289 26.88 1.09 20.14
C GLU A 289 27.95 0.44 21.04
N ALA A 290 27.67 -0.71 21.66
CA ALA A 290 28.64 -1.46 22.46
C ALA A 290 29.74 -2.08 21.60
N GLU A 291 29.44 -2.57 20.41
CA GLU A 291 30.42 -3.07 19.45
C GLU A 291 31.34 -1.96 18.94
N ASP A 292 30.80 -0.79 18.58
CA ASP A 292 31.59 0.37 18.16
C ASP A 292 32.52 0.89 19.27
N GLN A 293 32.07 0.93 20.51
CA GLN A 293 32.91 1.28 21.65
C GLN A 293 34.03 0.24 21.87
N GLY A 294 33.75 -1.04 21.67
CA GLY A 294 34.75 -2.12 21.73
C GLY A 294 35.82 -1.96 20.64
N TYR A 295 35.47 -1.58 19.42
CA TYR A 295 36.43 -1.31 18.36
C TYR A 295 37.27 -0.05 18.60
N LEU A 296 36.70 1.00 19.16
CA LEU A 296 37.44 2.22 19.54
C LEU A 296 38.46 1.94 20.63
N TRP A 297 38.09 1.15 21.66
CA TRP A 297 39.02 0.75 22.74
C TRP A 297 40.18 -0.10 22.20
N LEU A 298 39.93 -1.05 21.30
CA LEU A 298 40.96 -1.87 20.63
C LEU A 298 41.90 -1.01 19.79
N ALA A 299 41.41 -0.02 19.08
CA ALA A 299 42.21 0.89 18.25
C ALA A 299 43.09 1.81 19.10
N GLU A 300 42.65 2.21 20.30
CA GLU A 300 43.47 2.98 21.27
C GLU A 300 44.51 2.10 21.95
N ALA A 301 44.20 0.86 22.28
CA ALA A 301 45.14 -0.08 22.92
C ALA A 301 46.28 -0.53 22.01
N LEU A 302 46.12 -0.41 20.69
CA LEU A 302 47.12 -0.77 19.66
C LEU A 302 48.02 0.42 19.25
N ARG A 303 47.85 1.61 19.79
CA ARG A 303 48.70 2.79 19.62
C ARG A 303 49.70 2.92 20.76
#